data_7d69ceca9df1b0927960ef8747bcf432
#
_entry.id   7d69ceca9df1b0927960ef8747bcf432
#
_cell.length_a   1.000
_cell.length_b   1.000
_cell.length_c   1.000
_cell.angle_alpha   90.00
_cell.angle_beta   90.00
_cell.angle_gamma   90.00
#
_symmetry.space_group_name_H-M   'P 1'
#
loop_
_entity.id
_entity.type
_entity.pdbx_description
1 polymer ?
#
loop_
_entity_poly.entity_id
_entity_poly.type
_entity_poly.pdbx_seq_one_letter_code
_entity_poly.pdbx_strand_id
1 'polypeptide(L)'
;MRLRIYFLSLVLFWSCGPEPIPEPQATILITPADLNECTTATVLSETERQVKFQWTLALNTDSYELVVVNTLTNARYGKTSSLLTESIVLPSGAPYRWYVNSKSLLSKAVGKSSVRQFYLEGSQDESYLPFPAVLLQPENQSTVDLDSSGNFSFDWEGYDLDEDIESFAIYLGKSEDDLELVQEGLTVSQLSLSLDAGERYFWQIITLDSEGNTSKSEVYSFQTAD
;
A
#
# COMPACT_ATOMS: atom_id res chain seq x y z
N MET A 1 52.49 52.41 35.79
CA MET A 1 51.13 52.03 35.42
C MET A 1 51.17 50.64 34.76
N ARG A 2 50.82 49.55 35.49
CA ARG A 2 50.95 48.17 35.01
C ARG A 2 49.59 47.70 34.48
N LEU A 3 49.49 47.52 33.17
CA LEU A 3 48.32 47.03 32.47
C LEU A 3 48.16 45.50 32.71
N ARG A 4 47.10 45.06 33.40
CA ARG A 4 46.77 43.67 33.60
C ARG A 4 45.79 43.22 32.46
N ILE A 5 46.30 42.42 31.55
CA ILE A 5 45.50 41.79 30.51
C ILE A 5 44.83 40.55 31.13
N TYR A 6 43.49 40.55 31.23
CA TYR A 6 42.71 39.37 31.59
C TYR A 6 42.41 38.55 30.32
N PHE A 7 42.97 37.35 30.25
CA PHE A 7 42.65 36.37 29.23
C PHE A 7 41.30 35.72 29.60
N LEU A 8 40.25 36.06 28.88
CA LEU A 8 38.93 35.41 29.01
C LEU A 8 38.96 34.11 28.21
N SER A 9 39.12 32.98 28.92
CA SER A 9 39.10 31.64 28.33
C SER A 9 37.64 31.25 27.98
N LEU A 10 37.28 31.28 26.68
CA LEU A 10 35.99 30.85 26.17
C LEU A 10 35.96 29.30 26.15
N VAL A 11 35.31 28.67 27.12
CA VAL A 11 35.11 27.22 27.15
C VAL A 11 33.93 26.89 26.25
N LEU A 12 34.20 26.37 25.05
CA LEU A 12 33.20 25.79 24.14
C LEU A 12 32.79 24.43 24.69
N PHE A 13 31.61 24.36 25.30
CA PHE A 13 30.95 23.09 25.59
C PHE A 13 30.44 22.47 24.28
N TRP A 14 31.15 21.51 23.73
CA TRP A 14 30.64 20.64 22.70
C TRP A 14 29.60 19.70 23.35
N SER A 15 28.34 20.05 23.18
CA SER A 15 27.21 19.16 23.56
C SER A 15 27.22 17.96 22.61
N CYS A 16 27.81 16.87 23.06
CA CYS A 16 27.65 15.56 22.41
C CYS A 16 26.26 15.05 22.81
N GLY A 17 25.24 15.34 21.99
CA GLY A 17 23.92 14.69 22.12
C GLY A 17 24.03 13.20 21.82
N PRO A 18 23.11 12.37 22.34
CA PRO A 18 23.07 10.95 21.98
C PRO A 18 22.87 10.80 20.47
N GLU A 19 23.61 9.88 19.85
CA GLU A 19 23.42 9.57 18.44
C GLU A 19 21.98 9.09 18.20
N PRO A 20 21.32 9.54 17.11
CA PRO A 20 19.99 9.09 16.78
C PRO A 20 20.01 7.58 16.51
N ILE A 21 19.05 6.86 17.08
CA ILE A 21 18.88 5.43 16.82
C ILE A 21 18.50 5.26 15.34
N PRO A 22 19.28 4.50 14.54
CA PRO A 22 18.99 4.34 13.14
C PRO A 22 17.67 3.55 12.95
N GLU A 23 16.82 4.05 12.06
CA GLU A 23 15.52 3.43 11.75
C GLU A 23 15.70 2.27 10.76
N PRO A 24 14.88 1.21 10.89
CA PRO A 24 14.87 0.12 9.92
C PRO A 24 14.38 0.62 8.56
N GLN A 25 15.12 0.25 7.50
CA GLN A 25 14.75 0.63 6.14
C GLN A 25 13.72 -0.36 5.56
N ALA A 26 12.96 0.12 4.57
CA ALA A 26 12.06 -0.72 3.79
C ALA A 26 12.86 -1.75 2.97
N THR A 27 12.41 -3.00 2.94
CA THR A 27 12.95 -4.03 2.07
C THR A 27 12.37 -3.92 0.66
N ILE A 28 13.05 -4.52 -0.34
CA ILE A 28 12.56 -4.67 -1.70
C ILE A 28 11.96 -6.06 -1.84
N LEU A 29 10.74 -6.14 -2.32
CA LEU A 29 10.05 -7.41 -2.55
C LEU A 29 10.60 -8.08 -3.83
N ILE A 30 10.67 -9.42 -3.84
CA ILE A 30 11.19 -10.19 -4.97
C ILE A 30 10.08 -11.04 -5.58
N THR A 31 9.47 -11.95 -4.80
CA THR A 31 8.42 -12.84 -5.27
C THR A 31 7.34 -13.02 -4.19
N PRO A 32 6.06 -13.13 -4.56
CA PRO A 32 5.49 -13.07 -5.90
C PRO A 32 5.73 -11.74 -6.63
N ALA A 33 5.71 -11.75 -7.98
CA ALA A 33 5.77 -10.54 -8.78
C ALA A 33 4.49 -9.71 -8.59
N ASP A 34 4.57 -8.42 -8.91
CA ASP A 34 3.43 -7.53 -8.81
C ASP A 34 2.50 -7.71 -10.01
N LEU A 35 1.18 -7.63 -9.76
CA LEU A 35 0.12 -7.69 -10.77
C LEU A 35 0.27 -8.90 -11.73
N ASN A 36 0.57 -10.07 -11.15
CA ASN A 36 0.80 -11.28 -11.93
C ASN A 36 0.18 -12.50 -11.26
N GLU A 37 0.00 -13.55 -12.05
CA GLU A 37 -0.40 -14.84 -11.54
C GLU A 37 0.74 -15.53 -10.79
N CYS A 38 0.46 -16.10 -9.62
CA CYS A 38 1.44 -16.86 -8.86
C CYS A 38 1.48 -18.33 -9.33
N THR A 39 2.22 -18.58 -10.39
CA THR A 39 2.39 -19.93 -10.99
C THR A 39 3.40 -20.81 -10.26
N THR A 40 4.16 -20.25 -9.28
CA THR A 40 5.20 -20.98 -8.53
C THR A 40 4.73 -21.51 -7.19
N ALA A 41 3.44 -21.40 -6.88
CA ALA A 41 2.86 -21.94 -5.66
C ALA A 41 2.81 -23.46 -5.68
N THR A 42 3.10 -24.10 -4.54
CA THR A 42 2.96 -25.55 -4.39
C THR A 42 1.51 -25.91 -4.11
N VAL A 43 0.91 -26.74 -4.92
CA VAL A 43 -0.45 -27.28 -4.73
C VAL A 43 -0.46 -28.19 -3.50
N LEU A 44 -1.30 -27.87 -2.51
CA LEU A 44 -1.51 -28.71 -1.34
C LEU A 44 -2.85 -29.45 -1.41
N SER A 45 -3.89 -28.79 -1.93
CA SER A 45 -5.22 -29.35 -2.15
C SER A 45 -5.89 -28.63 -3.35
N GLU A 46 -7.14 -28.95 -3.65
CA GLU A 46 -7.94 -28.24 -4.67
C GLU A 46 -8.13 -26.75 -4.32
N THR A 47 -8.20 -26.43 -3.01
CA THR A 47 -8.52 -25.10 -2.51
C THR A 47 -7.37 -24.39 -1.81
N GLU A 48 -6.17 -25.01 -1.69
CA GLU A 48 -5.04 -24.45 -0.95
C GLU A 48 -3.73 -24.58 -1.72
N ARG A 49 -2.95 -23.54 -1.65
CA ARG A 49 -1.60 -23.45 -2.24
C ARG A 49 -0.62 -22.93 -1.19
N GLN A 50 0.60 -23.45 -1.21
CA GLN A 50 1.72 -22.87 -0.45
C GLN A 50 2.48 -21.90 -1.34
N VAL A 51 2.45 -20.61 -0.97
CA VAL A 51 3.13 -19.53 -1.67
C VAL A 51 4.43 -19.20 -0.94
N LYS A 52 5.53 -19.12 -1.70
CA LYS A 52 6.84 -18.69 -1.21
C LYS A 52 7.02 -17.20 -1.46
N PHE A 53 7.29 -16.45 -0.38
CA PHE A 53 7.59 -15.01 -0.40
C PHE A 53 9.08 -14.78 -0.22
N GLN A 54 9.64 -13.83 -0.98
CA GLN A 54 11.06 -13.47 -0.87
C GLN A 54 11.22 -11.95 -0.96
N TRP A 55 12.21 -11.44 -0.23
CA TRP A 55 12.56 -10.02 -0.20
C TRP A 55 14.07 -9.85 0.04
N THR A 56 14.57 -8.62 -0.09
CA THR A 56 15.97 -8.29 0.14
C THR A 56 16.28 -7.99 1.59
N LEU A 57 17.56 -8.03 1.95
CA LEU A 57 18.04 -7.49 3.20
C LEU A 57 17.75 -5.97 3.28
N ALA A 58 17.27 -5.50 4.42
CA ALA A 58 17.09 -4.09 4.72
C ALA A 58 18.06 -3.66 5.83
N LEU A 59 18.57 -2.43 5.74
CA LEU A 59 19.49 -1.89 6.75
C LEU A 59 18.77 -1.65 8.07
N ASN A 60 19.51 -1.75 9.18
CA ASN A 60 19.04 -1.53 10.54
C ASN A 60 17.84 -2.41 10.93
N THR A 61 17.78 -3.64 10.42
CA THR A 61 16.64 -4.56 10.54
C THR A 61 17.07 -5.85 11.22
N ASP A 62 16.37 -6.24 12.28
CA ASP A 62 16.58 -7.48 13.02
C ASP A 62 15.57 -8.57 12.62
N SER A 63 14.36 -8.16 12.20
CA SER A 63 13.29 -9.08 11.81
C SER A 63 12.35 -8.47 10.78
N TYR A 64 11.66 -9.34 10.08
CA TYR A 64 10.70 -9.03 9.02
C TYR A 64 9.33 -9.61 9.40
N GLU A 65 8.29 -8.81 9.31
CA GLU A 65 6.91 -9.26 9.41
C GLU A 65 6.31 -9.27 8.00
N LEU A 66 6.16 -10.46 7.44
CA LEU A 66 5.39 -10.67 6.21
C LEU A 66 3.91 -10.52 6.52
N VAL A 67 3.21 -9.73 5.72
CA VAL A 67 1.75 -9.56 5.78
C VAL A 67 1.18 -9.85 4.40
N VAL A 68 0.19 -10.76 4.36
CA VAL A 68 -0.54 -11.12 3.15
C VAL A 68 -2.03 -10.96 3.45
N VAL A 69 -2.77 -10.34 2.57
CA VAL A 69 -4.21 -10.06 2.73
C VAL A 69 -4.95 -10.55 1.51
N ASN A 70 -5.94 -11.39 1.72
CA ASN A 70 -6.92 -11.72 0.68
C ASN A 70 -7.79 -10.49 0.44
N THR A 71 -7.83 -9.97 -0.78
CA THR A 71 -8.49 -8.69 -1.06
C THR A 71 -10.01 -8.80 -1.16
N LEU A 72 -10.55 -10.01 -1.32
CA LEU A 72 -11.99 -10.26 -1.32
C LEU A 72 -12.57 -10.38 0.09
N THR A 73 -11.87 -11.12 0.96
CA THR A 73 -12.38 -11.45 2.31
C THR A 73 -11.79 -10.59 3.41
N ASN A 74 -10.73 -9.80 3.10
CA ASN A 74 -9.88 -9.09 4.05
C ASN A 74 -9.19 -10.00 5.09
N ALA A 75 -9.18 -11.32 4.85
CA ALA A 75 -8.46 -12.25 5.71
C ALA A 75 -6.95 -11.97 5.67
N ARG A 76 -6.34 -11.88 6.85
CA ARG A 76 -4.90 -11.60 6.99
C ARG A 76 -4.14 -12.85 7.37
N TYR A 77 -3.03 -13.06 6.69
CA TYR A 77 -2.05 -14.10 6.93
C TYR A 77 -0.71 -13.41 7.18
N GLY A 78 0.12 -13.97 8.02
CA GLY A 78 1.41 -13.34 8.26
C GLY A 78 2.34 -14.20 9.09
N LYS A 79 3.62 -13.84 9.05
CA LYS A 79 4.68 -14.52 9.77
C LYS A 79 5.81 -13.54 10.06
N THR A 80 6.39 -13.64 11.25
CA THR A 80 7.59 -12.87 11.61
C THR A 80 8.79 -13.79 11.61
N SER A 81 9.88 -13.36 10.98
CA SER A 81 11.10 -14.14 10.81
C SER A 81 12.32 -13.22 10.66
N SER A 82 13.50 -13.75 10.95
CA SER A 82 14.78 -13.10 10.60
C SER A 82 15.30 -13.51 9.21
N LEU A 83 14.59 -14.41 8.52
CA LEU A 83 14.94 -14.88 7.18
C LEU A 83 14.45 -13.90 6.11
N LEU A 84 15.01 -14.00 4.91
CA LEU A 84 14.61 -13.23 3.73
C LEU A 84 13.59 -13.97 2.85
N THR A 85 13.05 -15.05 3.37
CA THR A 85 12.05 -15.88 2.69
C THR A 85 11.14 -16.54 3.70
N GLU A 86 9.84 -16.63 3.36
CA GLU A 86 8.84 -17.35 4.14
C GLU A 86 7.82 -18.01 3.21
N SER A 87 7.16 -19.03 3.72
CA SER A 87 6.07 -19.68 2.99
C SER A 87 4.79 -19.65 3.82
N ILE A 88 3.68 -19.33 3.17
CA ILE A 88 2.35 -19.27 3.76
C ILE A 88 1.40 -20.12 2.92
N VAL A 89 0.53 -20.86 3.57
CA VAL A 89 -0.59 -21.56 2.94
C VAL A 89 -1.76 -20.59 2.80
N LEU A 90 -2.27 -20.46 1.58
CA LEU A 90 -3.33 -19.54 1.23
C LEU A 90 -4.44 -20.28 0.46
N PRO A 91 -5.71 -19.91 0.62
CA PRO A 91 -6.77 -20.31 -0.29
C PRO A 91 -6.47 -19.91 -1.74
N SER A 92 -6.76 -20.79 -2.70
CA SER A 92 -6.59 -20.52 -4.14
C SER A 92 -7.79 -19.77 -4.72
N GLY A 93 -7.71 -19.32 -5.98
CA GLY A 93 -8.79 -18.64 -6.68
C GLY A 93 -9.09 -17.24 -6.15
N ALA A 94 -8.08 -16.47 -5.76
CA ALA A 94 -8.29 -15.14 -5.20
C ALA A 94 -7.11 -14.20 -5.42
N PRO A 95 -7.36 -12.89 -5.55
CA PRO A 95 -6.32 -11.88 -5.52
C PRO A 95 -5.85 -11.60 -4.09
N TYR A 96 -4.55 -11.39 -3.95
CA TYR A 96 -3.86 -11.09 -2.71
C TYR A 96 -3.02 -9.85 -2.84
N ARG A 97 -2.91 -9.07 -1.77
CA ARG A 97 -1.88 -8.04 -1.59
C ARG A 97 -0.92 -8.45 -0.50
N TRP A 98 0.35 -8.07 -0.65
CA TRP A 98 1.35 -8.40 0.35
C TRP A 98 2.43 -7.33 0.47
N TYR A 99 3.00 -7.25 1.65
CA TYR A 99 4.09 -6.36 1.99
C TYR A 99 4.88 -6.91 3.17
N VAL A 100 6.05 -6.31 3.41
CA VAL A 100 6.93 -6.69 4.51
C VAL A 100 7.24 -5.45 5.36
N ASN A 101 7.10 -5.59 6.65
CA ASN A 101 7.51 -4.61 7.65
C ASN A 101 8.88 -5.01 8.22
N SER A 102 9.90 -4.20 7.97
CA SER A 102 11.23 -4.33 8.59
C SER A 102 11.18 -3.73 10.00
N LYS A 103 11.63 -4.49 11.01
CA LYS A 103 11.59 -4.11 12.42
C LYS A 103 12.97 -4.17 13.04
N SER A 104 13.28 -3.23 13.95
CA SER A 104 14.50 -3.20 14.75
C SER A 104 14.20 -3.42 16.23
N LEU A 105 15.13 -4.04 16.93
CA LEU A 105 15.08 -4.16 18.42
C LEU A 105 15.40 -2.81 19.10
N LEU A 106 16.10 -1.93 18.40
CA LEU A 106 16.55 -0.64 18.94
C LEU A 106 15.57 0.52 18.65
N SER A 107 14.74 0.41 17.62
CA SER A 107 13.81 1.45 17.19
C SER A 107 12.37 0.94 17.17
N LYS A 108 11.41 1.82 17.50
CA LYS A 108 9.98 1.55 17.34
C LYS A 108 9.48 1.85 15.91
N ALA A 109 10.31 2.53 15.10
CA ALA A 109 10.00 2.78 13.71
C ALA A 109 9.91 1.46 12.91
N VAL A 110 9.14 1.47 11.84
CA VAL A 110 8.93 0.33 10.95
C VAL A 110 9.24 0.75 9.51
N GLY A 111 10.14 0.03 8.86
CA GLY A 111 10.40 0.19 7.44
C GLY A 111 9.41 -0.62 6.61
N LYS A 112 8.32 -0.03 6.14
CA LYS A 112 7.32 -0.71 5.31
C LYS A 112 7.75 -0.74 3.85
N SER A 113 7.73 -1.92 3.21
CA SER A 113 7.96 -2.07 1.76
C SER A 113 6.81 -1.45 0.95
N SER A 114 7.00 -1.34 -0.37
CA SER A 114 5.87 -1.21 -1.29
C SER A 114 4.87 -2.36 -1.08
N VAL A 115 3.63 -2.16 -1.50
CA VAL A 115 2.60 -3.21 -1.56
C VAL A 115 2.67 -3.82 -2.96
N ARG A 116 2.62 -5.14 -3.07
CA ARG A 116 2.44 -5.88 -4.32
C ARG A 116 1.16 -6.68 -4.30
N GLN A 117 0.60 -6.93 -5.45
CA GLN A 117 -0.57 -7.75 -5.66
C GLN A 117 -0.23 -8.96 -6.53
N PHE A 118 -0.91 -10.07 -6.30
CA PHE A 118 -0.82 -11.25 -7.15
C PHE A 118 -2.13 -12.02 -7.09
N TYR A 119 -2.43 -12.75 -8.16
CA TYR A 119 -3.53 -13.71 -8.17
C TYR A 119 -2.99 -15.11 -7.84
N LEU A 120 -3.65 -15.82 -6.95
CA LEU A 120 -3.33 -17.22 -6.64
C LEU A 120 -4.30 -18.12 -7.38
N GLU A 121 -3.78 -18.80 -8.42
CA GLU A 121 -4.55 -19.65 -9.31
C GLU A 121 -5.49 -20.62 -8.57
N GLY A 122 -6.73 -20.71 -9.06
CA GLY A 122 -7.76 -21.65 -8.62
C GLY A 122 -7.77 -22.95 -9.42
N SER A 123 -8.94 -23.49 -9.71
CA SER A 123 -9.16 -24.58 -10.66
C SER A 123 -9.21 -24.03 -12.09
N GLN A 124 -8.79 -24.81 -13.08
CA GLN A 124 -8.57 -24.38 -14.48
C GLN A 124 -9.82 -23.89 -15.26
N ASP A 125 -10.98 -23.86 -14.63
CA ASP A 125 -12.25 -23.47 -15.27
C ASP A 125 -12.85 -22.16 -14.70
N GLU A 126 -12.06 -21.36 -13.97
CA GLU A 126 -12.55 -20.13 -13.35
C GLU A 126 -11.94 -18.90 -14.04
N SER A 127 -12.78 -17.93 -14.40
CA SER A 127 -12.44 -16.57 -14.76
C SER A 127 -11.66 -15.90 -13.62
N TYR A 128 -10.76 -15.02 -13.96
CA TYR A 128 -10.02 -14.25 -12.98
C TYR A 128 -10.88 -13.10 -12.46
N LEU A 129 -10.74 -12.83 -11.18
CA LEU A 129 -11.37 -11.66 -10.55
C LEU A 129 -10.46 -10.46 -10.72
N PRO A 130 -10.98 -9.27 -11.00
CA PRO A 130 -10.14 -8.08 -11.16
C PRO A 130 -9.34 -7.79 -9.89
N PHE A 131 -8.12 -7.33 -10.06
CA PHE A 131 -7.35 -6.81 -8.94
C PHE A 131 -8.00 -5.52 -8.39
N PRO A 132 -7.93 -5.27 -7.08
CA PRO A 132 -8.25 -3.95 -6.55
C PRO A 132 -7.48 -2.85 -7.28
N ALA A 133 -8.18 -1.83 -7.74
CA ALA A 133 -7.57 -0.71 -8.45
C ALA A 133 -6.46 -0.06 -7.61
N VAL A 134 -5.39 0.33 -8.27
CA VAL A 134 -4.30 1.12 -7.67
C VAL A 134 -4.69 2.59 -7.74
N LEU A 135 -4.86 3.23 -6.58
CA LEU A 135 -5.21 4.64 -6.49
C LEU A 135 -3.94 5.49 -6.67
N LEU A 136 -3.94 6.39 -7.65
CA LEU A 136 -2.79 7.23 -8.00
C LEU A 136 -2.95 8.66 -7.49
N GLN A 137 -4.07 9.31 -7.80
CA GLN A 137 -4.36 10.68 -7.40
C GLN A 137 -5.81 10.82 -6.93
N PRO A 138 -6.02 11.49 -5.77
CA PRO A 138 -5.03 12.03 -4.84
C PRO A 138 -4.30 10.93 -4.05
N GLU A 139 -3.01 11.14 -3.76
CA GLU A 139 -2.23 10.22 -2.91
C GLU A 139 -2.81 10.14 -1.49
N ASN A 140 -2.62 8.99 -0.85
CA ASN A 140 -3.13 8.79 0.50
C ASN A 140 -2.51 9.78 1.51
N GLN A 141 -3.36 10.44 2.30
CA GLN A 141 -3.01 11.44 3.30
C GLN A 141 -2.34 12.69 2.73
N SER A 142 -2.51 12.98 1.45
CA SER A 142 -2.00 14.19 0.80
C SER A 142 -2.88 15.41 1.05
N THR A 143 -2.35 16.59 0.74
CA THR A 143 -3.10 17.83 0.57
C THR A 143 -3.05 18.22 -0.91
N VAL A 144 -4.18 18.56 -1.50
CA VAL A 144 -4.31 18.86 -2.92
C VAL A 144 -4.91 20.24 -3.14
N ASP A 145 -4.47 20.90 -4.21
CA ASP A 145 -5.05 22.15 -4.67
C ASP A 145 -6.19 21.87 -5.66
N LEU A 146 -7.30 22.60 -5.52
CA LEU A 146 -8.37 22.59 -6.50
C LEU A 146 -8.04 23.52 -7.66
N ASP A 147 -8.54 23.19 -8.84
CA ASP A 147 -8.42 24.10 -9.99
C ASP A 147 -9.25 25.38 -9.78
N SER A 148 -9.14 26.35 -10.72
CA SER A 148 -9.87 27.62 -10.65
C SER A 148 -11.40 27.48 -10.67
N SER A 149 -11.92 26.29 -10.97
CA SER A 149 -13.34 25.95 -10.99
C SER A 149 -13.77 25.12 -9.78
N GLY A 150 -12.86 24.88 -8.84
CA GLY A 150 -13.11 24.05 -7.66
C GLY A 150 -13.09 22.56 -7.93
N ASN A 151 -12.45 22.09 -9.02
CA ASN A 151 -12.39 20.67 -9.35
C ASN A 151 -11.02 20.07 -9.01
N PHE A 152 -11.03 18.75 -8.77
CA PHE A 152 -9.83 17.91 -8.69
C PHE A 152 -10.00 16.69 -9.58
N SER A 153 -8.91 16.26 -10.25
CA SER A 153 -8.90 15.06 -11.09
C SER A 153 -8.42 13.85 -10.30
N PHE A 154 -9.30 12.88 -10.14
CA PHE A 154 -8.97 11.56 -9.60
C PHE A 154 -8.38 10.70 -10.69
N ASP A 155 -7.39 9.88 -10.33
CA ASP A 155 -6.68 8.99 -11.25
C ASP A 155 -6.39 7.66 -10.56
N TRP A 156 -6.59 6.54 -11.27
CA TRP A 156 -6.37 5.19 -10.78
C TRP A 156 -5.98 4.26 -11.91
N GLU A 157 -5.52 3.06 -11.59
CA GLU A 157 -5.26 2.01 -12.57
C GLU A 157 -5.99 0.72 -12.16
N GLY A 158 -6.72 0.11 -13.09
CA GLY A 158 -7.31 -1.21 -12.95
C GLY A 158 -6.48 -2.26 -13.66
N TYR A 159 -6.43 -3.46 -13.09
CA TYR A 159 -5.71 -4.61 -13.64
C TYR A 159 -6.57 -5.86 -13.54
N ASP A 160 -6.55 -6.65 -14.62
CA ASP A 160 -7.15 -7.96 -14.68
C ASP A 160 -6.25 -8.89 -15.50
N LEU A 161 -6.26 -10.21 -15.20
CA LEU A 161 -5.38 -11.18 -15.88
C LEU A 161 -5.94 -11.63 -17.22
N ASP A 162 -7.26 -11.62 -17.39
CA ASP A 162 -7.96 -11.92 -18.65
C ASP A 162 -8.37 -10.64 -19.43
N GLU A 163 -7.99 -9.46 -18.89
CA GLU A 163 -8.13 -8.17 -19.56
C GLU A 163 -9.58 -7.79 -19.88
N ASP A 164 -10.52 -8.22 -19.04
CA ASP A 164 -11.96 -8.06 -19.31
C ASP A 164 -12.66 -7.06 -18.38
N ILE A 165 -11.91 -6.10 -17.78
CA ILE A 165 -12.51 -5.02 -17.00
C ILE A 165 -13.58 -4.30 -17.84
N GLU A 166 -14.82 -4.32 -17.36
CA GLU A 166 -15.95 -3.64 -17.98
C GLU A 166 -16.04 -2.17 -17.56
N SER A 167 -15.92 -1.91 -16.25
CA SER A 167 -16.07 -0.54 -15.73
C SER A 167 -15.54 -0.35 -14.32
N PHE A 168 -15.53 0.92 -13.91
CA PHE A 168 -15.22 1.34 -12.55
C PHE A 168 -16.39 2.12 -11.95
N ALA A 169 -16.47 2.12 -10.62
CA ALA A 169 -17.30 3.01 -9.84
C ALA A 169 -16.46 3.72 -8.79
N ILE A 170 -16.63 5.04 -8.67
CA ILE A 170 -15.97 5.86 -7.65
C ILE A 170 -16.92 6.17 -6.50
N TYR A 171 -16.42 5.96 -5.29
CA TYR A 171 -17.07 6.29 -4.05
C TYR A 171 -16.28 7.38 -3.34
N LEU A 172 -16.98 8.35 -2.78
CA LEU A 172 -16.39 9.49 -2.05
C LEU A 172 -17.23 9.80 -0.82
N GLY A 173 -16.59 10.21 0.27
CA GLY A 173 -17.26 10.59 1.50
C GLY A 173 -16.40 11.45 2.41
N LYS A 174 -16.95 11.99 3.48
CA LYS A 174 -16.23 12.72 4.52
C LYS A 174 -15.84 11.83 5.71
N SER A 175 -16.20 10.55 5.66
CA SER A 175 -15.82 9.50 6.61
C SER A 175 -15.48 8.22 5.86
N GLU A 176 -14.52 7.44 6.36
CA GLU A 176 -14.14 6.14 5.81
C GLU A 176 -15.28 5.12 5.83
N ASP A 177 -16.15 5.20 6.86
CA ASP A 177 -17.28 4.28 7.05
C ASP A 177 -18.55 4.72 6.30
N ASP A 178 -18.55 5.89 5.65
CA ASP A 178 -19.73 6.48 4.98
C ASP A 178 -19.34 7.03 3.61
N LEU A 179 -18.99 6.12 2.71
CA LEU A 179 -18.66 6.42 1.32
C LEU A 179 -19.93 6.30 0.47
N GLU A 180 -20.26 7.35 -0.26
CA GLU A 180 -21.39 7.38 -1.19
C GLU A 180 -20.91 7.15 -2.63
N LEU A 181 -21.72 6.45 -3.43
CA LEU A 181 -21.49 6.30 -4.87
C LEU A 181 -21.61 7.66 -5.55
N VAL A 182 -20.52 8.10 -6.19
CA VAL A 182 -20.51 9.34 -6.98
C VAL A 182 -20.84 9.05 -8.44
N GLN A 183 -20.19 8.07 -9.01
CA GLN A 183 -20.40 7.65 -10.41
C GLN A 183 -20.01 6.19 -10.62
N GLU A 184 -20.79 5.49 -11.45
CA GLU A 184 -20.54 4.13 -11.91
C GLU A 184 -20.48 4.07 -13.44
N GLY A 185 -20.08 2.92 -13.97
CA GLY A 185 -19.98 2.69 -15.42
C GLY A 185 -18.88 3.49 -16.11
N LEU A 186 -17.83 3.87 -15.37
CA LEU A 186 -16.66 4.55 -15.93
C LEU A 186 -15.80 3.55 -16.70
N THR A 187 -15.58 3.83 -17.98
CA THR A 187 -14.68 3.04 -18.86
C THR A 187 -13.28 3.64 -18.99
N VAL A 188 -13.01 4.70 -18.23
CA VAL A 188 -11.72 5.38 -18.15
C VAL A 188 -11.28 5.45 -16.70
N SER A 189 -9.98 5.45 -16.46
CA SER A 189 -9.39 5.43 -15.11
C SER A 189 -9.16 6.85 -14.56
N GLN A 190 -9.98 7.80 -14.94
CA GLN A 190 -9.88 9.20 -14.51
C GLN A 190 -11.25 9.85 -14.41
N LEU A 191 -11.46 10.71 -13.40
CA LEU A 191 -12.68 11.49 -13.24
C LEU A 191 -12.38 12.81 -12.53
N SER A 192 -12.91 13.93 -13.07
CA SER A 192 -12.83 15.23 -12.41
C SER A 192 -14.12 15.49 -11.62
N LEU A 193 -13.98 15.85 -10.34
CA LEU A 193 -15.09 16.15 -9.42
C LEU A 193 -14.93 17.52 -8.80
N SER A 194 -16.04 18.22 -8.59
CA SER A 194 -16.08 19.46 -7.81
C SER A 194 -16.08 19.15 -6.33
N LEU A 195 -15.18 19.79 -5.58
CA LEU A 195 -14.99 19.56 -4.13
C LEU A 195 -15.03 20.89 -3.38
N ASP A 196 -15.34 20.82 -2.09
CA ASP A 196 -15.22 21.97 -1.19
C ASP A 196 -13.76 22.15 -0.75
N ALA A 197 -13.29 23.40 -0.65
CA ALA A 197 -11.98 23.74 -0.12
C ALA A 197 -11.90 23.53 1.40
N GLY A 198 -10.71 23.22 1.92
CA GLY A 198 -10.46 23.04 3.36
C GLY A 198 -11.05 21.78 3.98
N GLU A 199 -11.54 20.84 3.19
CA GLU A 199 -12.26 19.66 3.65
C GLU A 199 -11.46 18.37 3.50
N ARG A 200 -11.69 17.41 4.40
CA ARG A 200 -11.14 16.06 4.30
C ARG A 200 -12.12 15.14 3.60
N TYR A 201 -11.58 14.34 2.66
CA TYR A 201 -12.32 13.35 1.91
C TYR A 201 -11.68 11.97 2.02
N PHE A 202 -12.50 10.95 1.83
CA PHE A 202 -12.13 9.54 1.68
C PHE A 202 -12.68 9.03 0.36
N TRP A 203 -11.91 8.21 -0.35
CA TRP A 203 -12.35 7.70 -1.64
C TRP A 203 -11.90 6.27 -1.91
N GLN A 204 -12.66 5.58 -2.74
CA GLN A 204 -12.47 4.19 -3.10
C GLN A 204 -12.94 3.95 -4.53
N ILE A 205 -12.29 3.02 -5.24
CA ILE A 205 -12.71 2.51 -6.55
C ILE A 205 -13.21 1.07 -6.39
N ILE A 206 -14.34 0.77 -7.05
CA ILE A 206 -14.80 -0.58 -7.29
C ILE A 206 -14.57 -0.87 -8.77
N THR A 207 -13.88 -1.97 -9.09
CA THR A 207 -13.65 -2.48 -10.44
C THR A 207 -14.68 -3.57 -10.71
N LEU A 208 -15.30 -3.58 -11.89
CA LEU A 208 -16.24 -4.59 -12.38
C LEU A 208 -15.67 -5.21 -13.66
N ASP A 209 -15.67 -6.54 -13.75
CA ASP A 209 -15.35 -7.29 -14.97
C ASP A 209 -16.59 -7.64 -15.81
N SER A 210 -16.38 -8.25 -16.98
CA SER A 210 -17.43 -8.62 -17.92
C SER A 210 -18.33 -9.75 -17.42
N GLU A 211 -17.91 -10.52 -16.42
CA GLU A 211 -18.66 -11.62 -15.81
C GLU A 211 -19.45 -11.19 -14.57
N GLY A 212 -19.31 -9.92 -14.17
CA GLY A 212 -20.01 -9.35 -13.03
C GLY A 212 -19.29 -9.52 -11.69
N ASN A 213 -18.02 -9.95 -11.71
CA ASN A 213 -17.21 -9.97 -10.50
C ASN A 213 -16.72 -8.56 -10.16
N THR A 214 -16.47 -8.31 -8.89
CA THR A 214 -16.02 -6.99 -8.45
C THR A 214 -14.85 -7.09 -7.48
N SER A 215 -13.98 -6.07 -7.52
CA SER A 215 -12.96 -5.83 -6.50
C SER A 215 -13.04 -4.41 -5.96
N LYS A 216 -12.55 -4.21 -4.73
CA LYS A 216 -12.51 -2.91 -4.06
C LYS A 216 -11.08 -2.49 -3.79
N SER A 217 -10.72 -1.26 -4.14
CA SER A 217 -9.45 -0.67 -3.75
C SER A 217 -9.31 -0.50 -2.23
N GLU A 218 -8.14 -0.12 -1.75
CA GLU A 218 -8.03 0.49 -0.41
C GLU A 218 -8.83 1.80 -0.39
N VAL A 219 -9.20 2.26 0.81
CA VAL A 219 -9.75 3.60 1.01
C VAL A 219 -8.59 4.55 1.25
N TYR A 220 -8.45 5.58 0.41
CA TYR A 220 -7.48 6.66 0.60
C TYR A 220 -8.17 7.89 1.18
N SER A 221 -7.45 8.65 1.99
CA SER A 221 -7.89 9.95 2.48
C SER A 221 -7.00 11.07 1.95
N PHE A 222 -7.58 12.25 1.75
CA PHE A 222 -6.85 13.46 1.38
C PHE A 222 -7.55 14.71 1.94
N GLN A 223 -6.88 15.83 1.87
CA GLN A 223 -7.41 17.13 2.27
C GLN A 223 -7.32 18.11 1.10
N THR A 224 -8.38 18.87 0.82
CA THR A 224 -8.30 20.01 -0.09
C THR A 224 -7.68 21.21 0.65
N ALA A 225 -6.86 21.98 -0.06
CA ALA A 225 -6.33 23.26 0.46
C ALA A 225 -7.45 24.29 0.67
N ASP A 226 -7.19 25.30 1.55
CA ASP A 226 -8.10 26.41 1.85
C ASP A 226 -8.27 27.38 0.68
#